data_0e91e325771240e3aaa6807198a70002
#
_entry.id   0e91e325771240e3aaa6807198a70002
#
_cell.length_a   1.000
_cell.length_b   1.000
_cell.length_c   1.000
_cell.angle_alpha   90.00
_cell.angle_beta   90.00
_cell.angle_gamma   90.00
#
_symmetry.space_group_name_H-M   'P 1'
#
loop_
_entity.id
_entity.type
_entity.pdbx_description
1 polymer ?
#
loop_
_entity_poly.entity_id
_entity_poly.type
_entity_poly.pdbx_seq_one_letter_code
_entity_poly.pdbx_strand_id
1 'polypeptide(L)'
;NKPVPPLWVALLGSYRPLHLFSWSDQLSQSNSTDSIQKILTQQIDEVREEQRLRPEIKALSTINNDISQAVREQYEENPYPRWVNPGLSPESRTIRTVLQELKIDLDRTGQHFPSHPEILIAGCGTGQHSLGTASRFSNSSVLAVDLSLSSLSYAIRKTQELGISNIDYMHADILELHKLDRQFDLIESAGVLHHMEEPLAGWKVLVDLLRPRGLMKIGLYSEIARQHIVETRTFIAKNDYGSSQEAIRQCRVEIMEMPTKTDSKIPQVLNSNDFYSLSTCRDLLFHVQEHRFTLPEIETALKELGLVFIGFEFPDHQVINKFKELNPKKESLTSLPLWHQFEL
;
A
#
# COMPACT_ATOMS: atom_id res chain seq x y z
N ASN A 1 8.94 44.87 -2.85
CA ASN A 1 8.65 43.50 -3.24
C ASN A 1 7.42 43.49 -4.11
N LYS A 2 7.57 43.13 -5.39
CA LYS A 2 6.39 42.90 -6.24
C LYS A 2 5.82 41.50 -5.92
N PRO A 3 4.48 41.33 -5.84
CA PRO A 3 3.87 40.02 -5.63
C PRO A 3 4.25 39.09 -6.80
N VAL A 4 4.58 37.84 -6.51
CA VAL A 4 4.89 36.82 -7.53
C VAL A 4 3.61 36.52 -8.30
N PRO A 5 3.60 36.60 -9.63
CA PRO A 5 2.40 36.28 -10.41
C PRO A 5 1.94 34.83 -10.16
N PRO A 6 0.64 34.57 -9.95
CA PRO A 6 0.09 33.22 -9.69
C PRO A 6 0.55 32.16 -10.69
N LEU A 7 0.60 32.49 -11.97
CA LEU A 7 1.04 31.59 -13.03
C LEU A 7 2.50 31.11 -12.85
N TRP A 8 3.38 31.95 -12.32
CA TRP A 8 4.78 31.58 -12.06
C TRP A 8 4.88 30.56 -10.93
N VAL A 9 4.04 30.70 -9.89
CA VAL A 9 3.99 29.72 -8.79
C VAL A 9 3.54 28.35 -9.33
N ALA A 10 2.49 28.33 -10.14
CA ALA A 10 1.99 27.10 -10.75
C ALA A 10 3.02 26.46 -11.68
N LEU A 11 3.68 27.24 -12.53
CA LEU A 11 4.74 26.76 -13.43
C LEU A 11 5.92 26.21 -12.66
N LEU A 12 6.43 26.94 -11.68
CA LEU A 12 7.56 26.45 -10.85
C LEU A 12 7.21 25.16 -10.12
N GLY A 13 6.01 25.11 -9.51
CA GLY A 13 5.52 23.91 -8.82
C GLY A 13 5.31 22.69 -9.72
N SER A 14 5.14 22.90 -11.04
CA SER A 14 5.04 21.82 -12.03
C SER A 14 6.40 21.17 -12.36
N TYR A 15 7.49 21.93 -12.20
CA TYR A 15 8.84 21.46 -12.54
C TYR A 15 9.64 21.03 -11.32
N ARG A 16 9.43 21.69 -10.17
CA ARG A 16 10.18 21.43 -8.95
C ARG A 16 9.30 21.70 -7.72
N PRO A 17 9.35 20.83 -6.69
CA PRO A 17 8.60 21.05 -5.44
C PRO A 17 8.96 22.40 -4.80
N LEU A 18 7.93 23.20 -4.48
CA LEU A 18 8.11 24.57 -4.01
C LEU A 18 8.84 24.66 -2.67
N HIS A 19 8.70 23.68 -1.77
CA HIS A 19 9.38 23.64 -0.48
C HIS A 19 10.91 23.56 -0.60
N LEU A 20 11.46 23.16 -1.75
CA LEU A 20 12.90 23.07 -1.98
C LEU A 20 13.55 24.44 -2.28
N PHE A 21 12.74 25.49 -2.46
CA PHE A 21 13.28 26.83 -2.66
C PHE A 21 13.45 27.56 -1.32
N SER A 22 14.61 28.16 -1.08
CA SER A 22 14.94 28.88 0.16
C SER A 22 14.05 30.09 0.46
N TRP A 23 13.31 30.58 -0.54
CA TRP A 23 12.36 31.70 -0.44
C TRP A 23 10.90 31.24 -0.35
N SER A 24 10.64 29.95 -0.23
CA SER A 24 9.28 29.39 -0.18
C SER A 24 8.42 29.96 0.95
N ASP A 25 9.03 30.38 2.08
CA ASP A 25 8.35 31.04 3.20
C ASP A 25 7.63 32.32 2.79
N GLN A 26 8.18 33.06 1.82
CA GLN A 26 7.60 34.28 1.34
C GLN A 26 6.35 34.07 0.49
N LEU A 27 6.19 32.87 -0.09
CA LEU A 27 5.00 32.49 -0.87
C LEU A 27 3.81 32.15 0.00
N SER A 28 4.02 31.43 1.11
CA SER A 28 2.93 31.03 2.03
C SER A 28 2.19 32.22 2.64
N GLN A 29 2.86 33.39 2.71
CA GLN A 29 2.31 34.62 3.27
C GLN A 29 1.66 35.54 2.22
N SER A 30 1.66 35.13 0.95
CA SER A 30 1.11 35.97 -0.13
C SER A 30 -0.40 35.82 -0.26
N ASN A 31 -1.12 36.93 -0.45
CA ASN A 31 -2.52 36.92 -0.83
C ASN A 31 -2.66 36.34 -2.25
N SER A 32 -3.09 35.09 -2.37
CA SER A 32 -3.20 34.36 -3.63
C SER A 32 -4.63 33.86 -3.86
N THR A 33 -4.94 33.50 -5.11
CA THR A 33 -6.23 32.87 -5.43
C THR A 33 -6.34 31.50 -4.78
N ASP A 34 -7.56 31.00 -4.54
CA ASP A 34 -7.82 29.70 -3.91
C ASP A 34 -7.06 28.55 -4.58
N SER A 35 -6.93 28.57 -5.90
CA SER A 35 -6.20 27.53 -6.65
C SER A 35 -4.70 27.56 -6.36
N ILE A 36 -4.11 28.76 -6.26
CA ILE A 36 -2.69 28.92 -5.89
C ILE A 36 -2.48 28.57 -4.43
N GLN A 37 -3.41 28.96 -3.55
CA GLN A 37 -3.34 28.61 -2.13
C GLN A 37 -3.31 27.08 -1.93
N LYS A 38 -4.11 26.33 -2.68
CA LYS A 38 -4.06 24.85 -2.65
C LYS A 38 -2.68 24.31 -3.05
N ILE A 39 -2.05 24.87 -4.09
CA ILE A 39 -0.69 24.47 -4.50
C ILE A 39 0.32 24.77 -3.39
N LEU A 40 0.26 25.97 -2.79
CA LEU A 40 1.14 26.37 -1.71
C LEU A 40 0.99 25.45 -0.49
N THR A 41 -0.25 25.21 -0.08
CA THR A 41 -0.57 24.28 1.01
C THR A 41 0.01 22.90 0.74
N GLN A 42 -0.25 22.29 -0.41
CA GLN A 42 0.23 20.95 -0.74
C GLN A 42 1.75 20.84 -0.88
N GLN A 43 2.39 21.87 -1.44
CA GLN A 43 3.81 21.80 -1.75
C GLN A 43 4.73 22.45 -0.70
N ILE A 44 4.18 23.19 0.24
CA ILE A 44 4.95 23.88 1.28
C ILE A 44 4.45 23.49 2.67
N ASP A 45 3.18 23.87 3.00
CA ASP A 45 2.70 23.79 4.39
C ASP A 45 2.54 22.33 4.84
N GLU A 46 1.95 21.46 4.01
CA GLU A 46 1.81 20.02 4.29
C GLU A 46 3.16 19.33 4.46
N VAL A 47 4.13 19.64 3.59
CA VAL A 47 5.48 19.06 3.67
C VAL A 47 6.19 19.48 4.96
N ARG A 48 6.03 20.73 5.39
CA ARG A 48 6.59 21.21 6.67
C ARG A 48 5.95 20.55 7.87
N GLU A 49 4.65 20.37 7.82
CA GLU A 49 3.95 19.66 8.90
C GLU A 49 4.39 18.19 8.97
N GLU A 50 4.56 17.52 7.84
CA GLU A 50 5.12 16.16 7.79
C GLU A 50 6.54 16.11 8.40
N GLN A 51 7.40 17.10 8.10
CA GLN A 51 8.73 17.21 8.69
C GLN A 51 8.70 17.47 10.20
N ARG A 52 7.73 18.26 10.67
CA ARG A 52 7.53 18.54 12.10
C ARG A 52 7.07 17.28 12.85
N LEU A 53 6.21 16.46 12.25
CA LEU A 53 5.66 15.24 12.86
C LEU A 53 6.69 14.11 12.98
N ARG A 54 7.68 14.05 12.07
CA ARG A 54 8.66 12.95 12.01
C ARG A 54 9.33 12.60 13.34
N PRO A 55 9.91 13.55 14.09
CA PRO A 55 10.58 13.24 15.35
C PRO A 55 9.63 12.78 16.47
N GLU A 56 8.33 12.98 16.32
CA GLU A 56 7.32 12.57 17.29
C GLU A 56 6.86 11.11 17.10
N ILE A 57 7.20 10.50 15.96
CA ILE A 57 6.79 9.14 15.62
C ILE A 57 7.53 8.13 16.51
N LYS A 58 6.79 7.33 17.25
CA LYS A 58 7.35 6.27 18.08
C LYS A 58 8.01 5.20 17.21
N ALA A 59 9.24 4.85 17.52
CA ALA A 59 9.95 3.72 16.91
C ALA A 59 9.93 2.51 17.85
N LEU A 60 9.69 1.32 17.29
CA LEU A 60 9.74 0.07 18.04
C LEU A 60 11.20 -0.35 18.30
N SER A 61 12.03 -0.28 17.24
CA SER A 61 13.44 -0.65 17.28
C SER A 61 14.19 -0.04 16.08
N THR A 62 15.50 -0.23 16.04
CA THR A 62 16.31 0.09 14.85
C THR A 62 16.07 -0.93 13.76
N ILE A 63 16.06 -0.49 12.50
CA ILE A 63 15.91 -1.35 11.32
C ILE A 63 17.31 -1.81 10.91
N ASN A 64 17.58 -3.11 11.00
CA ASN A 64 18.91 -3.69 10.79
C ASN A 64 19.01 -4.60 9.55
N ASN A 65 17.90 -5.08 8.98
CA ASN A 65 17.90 -5.90 7.77
C ASN A 65 18.24 -5.04 6.54
N ASP A 66 19.18 -5.48 5.71
CA ASP A 66 19.69 -4.70 4.56
C ASP A 66 18.60 -4.44 3.50
N ILE A 67 17.75 -5.42 3.20
CA ILE A 67 16.64 -5.25 2.26
C ILE A 67 15.58 -4.30 2.84
N SER A 68 15.24 -4.44 4.13
CA SER A 68 14.34 -3.49 4.80
C SER A 68 14.89 -2.06 4.76
N GLN A 69 16.21 -1.87 4.89
CA GLN A 69 16.83 -0.56 4.75
C GLN A 69 16.71 -0.02 3.33
N ALA A 70 16.99 -0.83 2.31
CA ALA A 70 16.87 -0.43 0.91
C ALA A 70 15.41 -0.08 0.53
N VAL A 71 14.44 -0.87 0.98
CA VAL A 71 13.00 -0.59 0.81
C VAL A 71 12.60 0.69 1.55
N ARG A 72 13.07 0.87 2.80
CA ARG A 72 12.86 2.11 3.55
C ARG A 72 13.38 3.33 2.79
N GLU A 73 14.62 3.29 2.29
CA GLU A 73 15.23 4.40 1.55
C GLU A 73 14.41 4.77 0.32
N GLN A 74 13.90 3.78 -0.42
CA GLN A 74 13.01 4.02 -1.55
C GLN A 74 11.75 4.81 -1.15
N TYR A 75 11.09 4.44 -0.05
CA TYR A 75 9.85 5.09 0.41
C TYR A 75 10.12 6.37 1.22
N GLU A 76 11.31 6.56 1.79
CA GLU A 76 11.74 7.84 2.36
C GLU A 76 11.86 8.93 1.28
N GLU A 77 12.40 8.57 0.10
CA GLU A 77 12.50 9.49 -1.04
C GLU A 77 11.14 9.70 -1.73
N ASN A 78 10.33 8.65 -1.85
CA ASN A 78 9.09 8.65 -2.61
C ASN A 78 7.99 7.92 -1.85
N PRO A 79 7.34 8.56 -0.85
CA PRO A 79 6.20 7.98 -0.15
C PRO A 79 5.08 7.57 -1.12
N TYR A 80 4.61 6.33 -0.99
CA TYR A 80 3.62 5.73 -1.90
C TYR A 80 2.47 5.05 -1.14
N PRO A 81 1.23 5.12 -1.68
CA PRO A 81 0.77 6.06 -2.72
C PRO A 81 0.55 7.47 -2.16
N ARG A 82 0.78 8.53 -2.97
CA ARG A 82 0.37 9.89 -2.59
C ARG A 82 -1.07 10.13 -3.03
N TRP A 83 -1.99 9.95 -2.12
CA TRP A 83 -3.42 10.13 -2.33
C TRP A 83 -3.93 11.45 -1.72
N VAL A 84 -4.99 12.00 -2.27
CA VAL A 84 -5.62 13.23 -1.77
C VAL A 84 -6.90 12.91 -1.00
N ASN A 85 -7.73 12.01 -1.54
CA ASN A 85 -8.98 11.58 -0.93
C ASN A 85 -9.02 10.04 -0.86
N PRO A 86 -9.11 9.44 0.33
CA PRO A 86 -9.02 7.98 0.49
C PRO A 86 -10.34 7.24 0.21
N GLY A 87 -11.45 7.95 0.00
CA GLY A 87 -12.75 7.30 -0.15
C GLY A 87 -13.16 6.52 1.10
N LEU A 88 -13.19 7.18 2.26
CA LEU A 88 -13.53 6.54 3.53
C LEU A 88 -14.93 5.94 3.52
N SER A 89 -15.15 4.89 4.31
CA SER A 89 -16.47 4.32 4.53
C SER A 89 -17.39 5.35 5.20
N PRO A 90 -18.58 5.61 4.65
CA PRO A 90 -19.51 6.57 5.25
C PRO A 90 -20.09 6.08 6.58
N GLU A 91 -20.11 4.76 6.79
CA GLU A 91 -20.61 4.12 8.01
C GLU A 91 -19.63 3.02 8.46
N SER A 92 -19.32 3.03 9.75
CA SER A 92 -18.56 1.96 10.36
C SER A 92 -19.46 0.76 10.70
N ARG A 93 -18.93 -0.46 10.54
CA ARG A 93 -19.65 -1.72 10.73
C ARG A 93 -18.82 -2.71 11.55
N THR A 94 -19.48 -3.70 12.15
CA THR A 94 -18.73 -4.76 12.83
C THR A 94 -17.94 -5.61 11.83
N ILE A 95 -16.85 -6.22 12.27
CA ILE A 95 -16.07 -7.16 11.42
C ILE A 95 -17.01 -8.24 10.84
N ARG A 96 -17.92 -8.79 11.66
CA ARG A 96 -18.88 -9.80 11.21
C ARG A 96 -19.74 -9.28 10.04
N THR A 97 -20.29 -8.09 10.14
CA THR A 97 -21.12 -7.49 9.09
C THR A 97 -20.33 -7.32 7.79
N VAL A 98 -19.11 -6.78 7.90
CA VAL A 98 -18.21 -6.59 6.74
C VAL A 98 -17.92 -7.93 6.04
N LEU A 99 -17.60 -8.97 6.79
CA LEU A 99 -17.31 -10.29 6.21
C LEU A 99 -18.54 -10.94 5.56
N GLN A 100 -19.72 -10.72 6.12
CA GLN A 100 -21.00 -11.17 5.49
C GLN A 100 -21.25 -10.47 4.16
N GLU A 101 -20.98 -9.16 4.07
CA GLU A 101 -21.08 -8.38 2.83
C GLU A 101 -20.09 -8.88 1.76
N LEU A 102 -18.89 -9.25 2.19
CA LEU A 102 -17.86 -9.87 1.34
C LEU A 102 -18.20 -11.32 0.96
N LYS A 103 -19.31 -11.87 1.47
CA LYS A 103 -19.74 -13.28 1.27
C LYS A 103 -18.71 -14.30 1.77
N ILE A 104 -17.92 -13.92 2.77
CA ILE A 104 -17.00 -14.81 3.46
C ILE A 104 -17.76 -15.60 4.52
N ASP A 105 -17.63 -16.93 4.48
CA ASP A 105 -18.36 -17.85 5.36
C ASP A 105 -17.66 -17.97 6.72
N LEU A 106 -18.21 -17.29 7.72
CA LEU A 106 -17.74 -17.34 9.10
C LEU A 106 -18.26 -18.54 9.91
N ASP A 107 -19.32 -19.19 9.47
CA ASP A 107 -19.94 -20.29 10.24
C ASP A 107 -18.99 -21.48 10.40
N ARG A 108 -18.03 -21.63 9.46
CA ARG A 108 -16.94 -22.60 9.54
C ARG A 108 -15.92 -22.31 10.65
N THR A 109 -15.78 -21.07 11.07
CA THR A 109 -14.74 -20.67 12.04
C THR A 109 -15.22 -20.67 13.48
N GLY A 110 -16.54 -20.66 13.70
CA GLY A 110 -17.13 -20.54 15.04
C GLY A 110 -16.69 -19.27 15.77
N GLN A 111 -16.46 -18.21 15.05
CA GLN A 111 -15.69 -17.05 15.51
C GLN A 111 -16.59 -16.01 16.18
N HIS A 112 -16.22 -15.61 17.39
CA HIS A 112 -16.72 -14.41 18.05
C HIS A 112 -15.66 -13.32 17.96
N PHE A 113 -15.99 -12.20 17.32
CA PHE A 113 -15.17 -11.00 17.37
C PHE A 113 -15.52 -10.21 18.63
N PRO A 114 -14.53 -9.63 19.32
CA PRO A 114 -14.79 -8.73 20.45
C PRO A 114 -15.56 -7.49 19.97
N SER A 115 -16.27 -6.84 20.90
CA SER A 115 -16.96 -5.56 20.62
C SER A 115 -16.01 -4.41 20.31
N HIS A 116 -14.74 -4.54 20.74
CA HIS A 116 -13.65 -3.59 20.53
C HIS A 116 -12.46 -4.36 19.94
N PRO A 117 -12.44 -4.60 18.60
CA PRO A 117 -11.38 -5.38 18.00
C PRO A 117 -10.08 -4.58 17.92
N GLU A 118 -8.97 -5.25 18.21
CA GLU A 118 -7.62 -4.75 17.98
C GLU A 118 -7.13 -5.16 16.60
N ILE A 119 -6.71 -4.20 15.80
CA ILE A 119 -6.33 -4.40 14.39
C ILE A 119 -4.90 -3.92 14.18
N LEU A 120 -4.08 -4.74 13.52
CA LEU A 120 -2.74 -4.37 13.07
C LEU A 120 -2.75 -4.17 11.55
N ILE A 121 -2.21 -3.05 11.09
CA ILE A 121 -1.89 -2.81 9.68
C ILE A 121 -0.37 -2.84 9.55
N ALA A 122 0.16 -3.91 8.95
CA ALA A 122 1.58 -4.11 8.76
C ALA A 122 2.01 -3.64 7.36
N GLY A 123 2.79 -2.56 7.31
CA GLY A 123 3.16 -1.85 6.08
C GLY A 123 2.03 -0.92 5.62
N CYS A 124 1.72 0.10 6.42
CA CYS A 124 0.60 0.99 6.14
C CYS A 124 0.88 2.04 5.06
N GLY A 125 2.14 2.22 4.67
CA GLY A 125 2.56 3.26 3.74
C GLY A 125 2.07 4.64 4.17
N THR A 126 1.53 5.40 3.23
CA THR A 126 0.95 6.73 3.46
C THR A 126 -0.43 6.72 4.13
N GLY A 127 -0.87 5.58 4.68
CA GLY A 127 -2.04 5.49 5.52
C GLY A 127 -3.39 5.30 4.81
N GLN A 128 -3.44 5.23 3.47
CA GLN A 128 -4.71 5.07 2.76
C GLN A 128 -5.48 3.82 3.23
N HIS A 129 -4.79 2.69 3.30
CA HIS A 129 -5.35 1.43 3.76
C HIS A 129 -5.76 1.51 5.23
N SER A 130 -4.87 1.99 6.10
CA SER A 130 -5.14 2.06 7.55
C SER A 130 -6.30 2.99 7.91
N LEU A 131 -6.43 4.14 7.23
CA LEU A 131 -7.58 5.03 7.38
C LEU A 131 -8.88 4.38 6.89
N GLY A 132 -8.82 3.66 5.75
CA GLY A 132 -9.94 2.86 5.25
C GLY A 132 -10.41 1.82 6.28
N THR A 133 -9.48 1.09 6.89
CA THR A 133 -9.78 0.09 7.94
C THR A 133 -10.32 0.75 9.21
N ALA A 134 -9.68 1.82 9.69
CA ALA A 134 -10.12 2.55 10.90
C ALA A 134 -11.53 3.15 10.76
N SER A 135 -11.91 3.60 9.55
CA SER A 135 -13.25 4.12 9.27
C SER A 135 -14.29 3.01 9.03
N ARG A 136 -13.84 1.84 8.57
CA ARG A 136 -14.72 0.71 8.20
C ARG A 136 -15.22 -0.07 9.41
N PHE A 137 -14.34 -0.29 10.41
CA PHE A 137 -14.65 -1.15 11.54
C PHE A 137 -15.05 -0.35 12.78
N SER A 138 -16.28 -0.58 13.25
CA SER A 138 -16.80 0.09 14.43
C SER A 138 -16.07 -0.31 15.71
N ASN A 139 -15.86 0.66 16.58
CA ASN A 139 -15.23 0.49 17.90
C ASN A 139 -13.83 -0.17 17.84
N SER A 140 -13.16 -0.16 16.70
CA SER A 140 -11.83 -0.74 16.56
C SER A 140 -10.73 0.17 17.11
N SER A 141 -9.63 -0.44 17.57
CA SER A 141 -8.36 0.21 17.82
C SER A 141 -7.36 -0.29 16.78
N VAL A 142 -6.79 0.61 16.01
CA VAL A 142 -5.86 0.26 14.91
C VAL A 142 -4.45 0.68 15.30
N LEU A 143 -3.49 -0.24 15.17
CA LEU A 143 -2.07 0.06 15.15
C LEU A 143 -1.58 -0.08 13.71
N ALA A 144 -1.04 0.98 13.14
CA ALA A 144 -0.48 0.99 11.80
C ALA A 144 1.04 1.16 11.86
N VAL A 145 1.78 0.25 11.22
CA VAL A 145 3.24 0.26 11.25
C VAL A 145 3.80 0.35 9.84
N ASP A 146 4.94 1.05 9.71
CA ASP A 146 5.68 1.16 8.44
C ASP A 146 7.17 1.40 8.67
N LEU A 147 8.00 1.07 7.66
CA LEU A 147 9.44 1.30 7.63
C LEU A 147 9.80 2.77 7.37
N SER A 148 8.93 3.54 6.70
CA SER A 148 9.20 4.88 6.23
C SER A 148 8.60 5.95 7.15
N LEU A 149 9.44 6.77 7.75
CA LEU A 149 9.00 7.94 8.52
C LEU A 149 8.33 8.99 7.62
N SER A 150 8.74 9.10 6.35
CA SER A 150 8.08 9.97 5.36
C SER A 150 6.64 9.53 5.09
N SER A 151 6.43 8.22 4.92
CA SER A 151 5.09 7.66 4.74
C SER A 151 4.23 7.83 5.99
N LEU A 152 4.78 7.53 7.16
CA LEU A 152 4.08 7.67 8.44
C LEU A 152 3.70 9.13 8.76
N SER A 153 4.60 10.09 8.51
CA SER A 153 4.28 11.51 8.75
C SER A 153 3.15 12.00 7.85
N TYR A 154 3.13 11.55 6.58
CA TYR A 154 2.01 11.80 5.67
C TYR A 154 0.70 11.18 6.23
N ALA A 155 0.74 9.92 6.66
CA ALA A 155 -0.41 9.21 7.21
C ALA A 155 -0.96 9.91 8.46
N ILE A 156 -0.11 10.32 9.39
CA ILE A 156 -0.49 11.01 10.63
C ILE A 156 -1.16 12.36 10.30
N ARG A 157 -0.53 13.17 9.42
CA ARG A 157 -1.13 14.45 8.99
C ARG A 157 -2.53 14.24 8.40
N LYS A 158 -2.68 13.27 7.49
CA LYS A 158 -3.97 12.94 6.88
C LYS A 158 -5.01 12.44 7.89
N THR A 159 -4.58 11.64 8.87
CA THR A 159 -5.44 11.18 9.97
C THR A 159 -5.99 12.36 10.78
N GLN A 160 -5.13 13.32 11.11
CA GLN A 160 -5.52 14.53 11.82
C GLN A 160 -6.48 15.40 11.00
N GLU A 161 -6.20 15.62 9.70
CA GLU A 161 -7.08 16.37 8.78
C GLU A 161 -8.48 15.76 8.68
N LEU A 162 -8.58 14.43 8.72
CA LEU A 162 -9.85 13.71 8.60
C LEU A 162 -10.55 13.48 9.95
N GLY A 163 -9.92 13.88 11.07
CA GLY A 163 -10.51 13.77 12.40
C GLY A 163 -10.68 12.32 12.89
N ILE A 164 -9.87 11.37 12.38
CA ILE A 164 -9.91 9.97 12.79
C ILE A 164 -9.05 9.80 14.05
N SER A 165 -9.59 9.19 15.10
CA SER A 165 -8.97 9.14 16.43
C SER A 165 -8.69 7.73 16.96
N ASN A 166 -9.07 6.68 16.22
CA ASN A 166 -8.94 5.28 16.63
C ASN A 166 -7.76 4.57 15.96
N ILE A 167 -6.74 5.33 15.55
CA ILE A 167 -5.53 4.79 14.90
C ILE A 167 -4.28 5.41 15.50
N ASP A 168 -3.33 4.56 15.84
CA ASP A 168 -1.96 4.89 16.27
C ASP A 168 -0.97 4.47 15.19
N TYR A 169 0.12 5.22 15.04
CA TYR A 169 1.19 4.95 14.08
C TYR A 169 2.51 4.64 14.78
N MET A 170 3.28 3.72 14.22
CA MET A 170 4.59 3.32 14.76
C MET A 170 5.59 3.03 13.63
N HIS A 171 6.81 3.52 13.78
CA HIS A 171 7.93 3.18 12.90
C HIS A 171 8.49 1.82 13.32
N ALA A 172 8.35 0.81 12.45
CA ALA A 172 8.79 -0.55 12.76
C ALA A 172 9.03 -1.37 11.48
N ASP A 173 9.96 -2.31 11.56
CA ASP A 173 10.10 -3.42 10.63
C ASP A 173 9.17 -4.57 11.07
N ILE A 174 8.51 -5.22 10.11
CA ILE A 174 7.65 -6.40 10.38
C ILE A 174 8.45 -7.50 11.11
N LEU A 175 9.71 -7.70 10.73
CA LEU A 175 10.58 -8.70 11.36
C LEU A 175 10.81 -8.46 12.86
N GLU A 176 10.65 -7.21 13.31
CA GLU A 176 10.86 -6.82 14.70
C GLU A 176 9.57 -6.74 15.52
N LEU A 177 8.40 -6.97 14.89
CA LEU A 177 7.09 -6.84 15.56
C LEU A 177 6.88 -7.89 16.66
N HIS A 178 7.67 -8.97 16.71
CA HIS A 178 7.69 -9.90 17.85
C HIS A 178 8.03 -9.23 19.19
N LYS A 179 8.60 -8.01 19.17
CA LYS A 179 8.87 -7.18 20.35
C LYS A 179 7.63 -6.45 20.89
N LEU A 180 6.53 -6.46 20.14
CA LEU A 180 5.25 -5.94 20.62
C LEU A 180 4.68 -6.96 21.64
N ASP A 181 4.42 -6.50 22.86
CA ASP A 181 3.67 -7.28 23.85
C ASP A 181 2.15 -7.09 23.64
N ARG A 182 1.69 -7.43 22.43
CA ARG A 182 0.29 -7.28 21.98
C ARG A 182 -0.09 -8.38 21.02
N GLN A 183 -1.37 -8.73 21.01
CA GLN A 183 -1.98 -9.61 20.00
C GLN A 183 -3.21 -8.93 19.39
N PHE A 184 -3.54 -9.31 18.15
CA PHE A 184 -4.56 -8.65 17.36
C PHE A 184 -5.65 -9.62 16.91
N ASP A 185 -6.88 -9.13 16.78
CA ASP A 185 -8.04 -9.88 16.29
C ASP A 185 -8.05 -9.95 14.74
N LEU A 186 -7.53 -8.89 14.11
CA LEU A 186 -7.37 -8.78 12.67
C LEU A 186 -5.98 -8.21 12.34
N ILE A 187 -5.29 -8.84 11.40
CA ILE A 187 -4.03 -8.32 10.86
C ILE A 187 -4.18 -8.15 9.36
N GLU A 188 -3.89 -6.95 8.86
CA GLU A 188 -3.90 -6.67 7.42
C GLU A 188 -2.48 -6.30 6.96
N SER A 189 -2.02 -6.93 5.87
CA SER A 189 -0.76 -6.61 5.20
C SER A 189 -0.95 -6.78 3.69
N ALA A 190 -1.08 -5.67 2.99
CA ALA A 190 -1.36 -5.66 1.56
C ALA A 190 -0.32 -4.83 0.81
N GLY A 191 0.34 -5.43 -0.17
CA GLY A 191 1.38 -4.74 -0.93
C GLY A 191 2.74 -4.68 -0.20
N VAL A 192 3.04 -5.61 0.72
CA VAL A 192 4.20 -5.49 1.62
C VAL A 192 5.06 -6.75 1.65
N LEU A 193 4.51 -7.90 2.04
CA LEU A 193 5.30 -9.12 2.27
C LEU A 193 6.12 -9.54 1.04
N HIS A 194 5.61 -9.30 -0.16
CA HIS A 194 6.32 -9.64 -1.39
C HIS A 194 7.52 -8.72 -1.70
N HIS A 195 7.75 -7.68 -0.89
CA HIS A 195 8.94 -6.83 -0.95
C HIS A 195 9.99 -7.17 0.12
N MET A 196 9.71 -8.11 1.00
CA MET A 196 10.67 -8.59 2.00
C MET A 196 11.69 -9.55 1.37
N GLU A 197 12.86 -9.67 1.97
CA GLU A 197 13.87 -10.66 1.57
C GLU A 197 13.30 -12.09 1.67
N GLU A 198 12.69 -12.39 2.83
CA GLU A 198 12.03 -13.66 3.15
C GLU A 198 10.56 -13.41 3.50
N PRO A 199 9.64 -13.42 2.51
CA PRO A 199 8.22 -13.11 2.73
C PRO A 199 7.56 -13.98 3.80
N LEU A 200 7.90 -15.28 3.84
CA LEU A 200 7.34 -16.21 4.83
C LEU A 200 7.81 -15.93 6.25
N ALA A 201 9.04 -15.44 6.44
CA ALA A 201 9.54 -15.04 7.76
C ALA A 201 8.70 -13.86 8.30
N GLY A 202 8.47 -12.84 7.49
CA GLY A 202 7.58 -11.73 7.85
C GLY A 202 6.15 -12.18 8.11
N TRP A 203 5.61 -13.06 7.27
CA TRP A 203 4.26 -13.59 7.45
C TRP A 203 4.14 -14.38 8.76
N LYS A 204 5.15 -15.18 9.10
CA LYS A 204 5.20 -15.93 10.37
C LYS A 204 5.17 -14.98 11.58
N VAL A 205 5.95 -13.90 11.57
CA VAL A 205 5.91 -12.89 12.65
C VAL A 205 4.50 -12.34 12.84
N LEU A 206 3.79 -12.05 11.73
CA LEU A 206 2.41 -11.57 11.81
C LEU A 206 1.46 -12.63 12.37
N VAL A 207 1.65 -13.91 12.01
CA VAL A 207 0.84 -15.02 12.56
C VAL A 207 1.05 -15.18 14.07
N ASP A 208 2.28 -15.04 14.55
CA ASP A 208 2.61 -15.15 15.98
C ASP A 208 1.95 -14.02 16.81
N LEU A 209 1.60 -12.88 16.19
CA LEU A 209 0.85 -11.78 16.78
C LEU A 209 -0.68 -11.92 16.65
N LEU A 210 -1.15 -12.90 15.90
CA LEU A 210 -2.59 -13.10 15.70
C LEU A 210 -3.19 -13.87 16.88
N ARG A 211 -4.29 -13.38 17.43
CA ARG A 211 -5.05 -14.12 18.47
C ARG A 211 -5.56 -15.44 17.88
N PRO A 212 -5.72 -16.48 18.72
CA PRO A 212 -6.35 -17.73 18.28
C PRO A 212 -7.69 -17.46 17.58
N ARG A 213 -7.85 -18.00 16.37
CA ARG A 213 -8.99 -17.75 15.48
C ARG A 213 -9.08 -16.30 14.96
N GLY A 214 -8.02 -15.49 15.08
CA GLY A 214 -7.94 -14.17 14.47
C GLY A 214 -7.98 -14.26 12.94
N LEU A 215 -8.18 -13.13 12.28
CA LEU A 215 -8.24 -13.03 10.82
C LEU A 215 -7.00 -12.35 10.28
N MET A 216 -6.59 -12.77 9.08
CA MET A 216 -5.57 -12.06 8.31
C MET A 216 -6.10 -11.69 6.93
N LYS A 217 -5.80 -10.47 6.49
CA LYS A 217 -5.95 -10.04 5.11
C LYS A 217 -4.56 -9.80 4.52
N ILE A 218 -4.18 -10.64 3.57
CA ILE A 218 -2.85 -10.58 2.95
C ILE A 218 -3.00 -10.29 1.46
N GLY A 219 -2.31 -9.24 0.98
CA GLY A 219 -2.24 -8.88 -0.43
C GLY A 219 -0.86 -9.20 -1.00
N LEU A 220 -0.81 -10.15 -1.95
CA LEU A 220 0.40 -10.59 -2.62
C LEU A 220 0.30 -10.39 -4.13
N TYR A 221 1.44 -10.31 -4.81
CA TYR A 221 1.47 -10.24 -6.26
C TYR A 221 1.34 -11.63 -6.90
N SER A 222 0.40 -11.75 -7.86
CA SER A 222 0.23 -12.98 -8.65
C SER A 222 1.34 -13.12 -9.68
N GLU A 223 1.96 -14.30 -9.75
CA GLU A 223 2.94 -14.65 -10.80
C GLU A 223 2.31 -14.53 -12.20
N ILE A 224 1.07 -14.97 -12.36
CA ILE A 224 0.37 -14.98 -13.65
C ILE A 224 -0.01 -13.56 -14.07
N ALA A 225 -0.61 -12.79 -13.17
CA ALA A 225 -1.10 -11.45 -13.49
C ALA A 225 0.02 -10.44 -13.77
N ARG A 226 1.23 -10.66 -13.23
CA ARG A 226 2.35 -9.71 -13.35
C ARG A 226 3.37 -10.04 -14.45
N GLN A 227 3.05 -10.95 -15.39
CA GLN A 227 3.97 -11.33 -16.46
C GLN A 227 4.45 -10.13 -17.30
N HIS A 228 3.59 -9.15 -17.55
CA HIS A 228 3.96 -7.91 -18.26
C HIS A 228 4.96 -7.06 -17.44
N ILE A 229 4.86 -7.05 -16.12
CA ILE A 229 5.82 -6.36 -15.25
C ILE A 229 7.18 -7.09 -15.28
N VAL A 230 7.18 -8.43 -15.21
CA VAL A 230 8.39 -9.25 -15.30
C VAL A 230 9.15 -8.97 -16.60
N GLU A 231 8.43 -8.97 -17.73
CA GLU A 231 9.03 -8.69 -19.03
C GLU A 231 9.57 -7.25 -19.11
N THR A 232 8.83 -6.28 -18.56
CA THR A 232 9.27 -4.88 -18.51
C THR A 232 10.51 -4.71 -17.62
N ARG A 233 10.57 -5.34 -16.45
CA ARG A 233 11.76 -5.31 -15.58
C ARG A 233 12.96 -5.97 -16.23
N THR A 234 12.75 -7.03 -16.99
CA THR A 234 13.81 -7.67 -17.82
C THR A 234 14.33 -6.70 -18.88
N PHE A 235 13.45 -5.97 -19.55
CA PHE A 235 13.82 -4.92 -20.50
C PHE A 235 14.61 -3.80 -19.83
N ILE A 236 14.17 -3.32 -18.65
CA ILE A 236 14.87 -2.31 -17.85
C ILE A 236 16.30 -2.76 -17.52
N ALA A 237 16.44 -3.97 -17.00
CA ALA A 237 17.76 -4.52 -16.64
C ALA A 237 18.67 -4.71 -17.87
N LYS A 238 18.12 -5.18 -18.99
CA LYS A 238 18.88 -5.38 -20.24
C LYS A 238 19.41 -4.09 -20.85
N ASN A 239 18.69 -2.98 -20.66
CA ASN A 239 19.08 -1.65 -21.18
C ASN A 239 19.76 -0.78 -20.13
N ASP A 240 20.10 -1.35 -18.96
CA ASP A 240 20.82 -0.70 -17.87
C ASP A 240 20.14 0.60 -17.36
N TYR A 241 18.81 0.63 -17.34
CA TYR A 241 18.06 1.74 -16.76
C TYR A 241 18.15 1.70 -15.25
N GLY A 242 18.74 2.75 -14.67
CA GLY A 242 18.75 2.97 -13.21
C GLY A 242 17.42 3.50 -12.68
N SER A 243 17.33 3.65 -11.36
CA SER A 243 16.13 4.16 -10.65
C SER A 243 16.12 5.70 -10.48
N SER A 244 17.03 6.44 -11.14
CA SER A 244 17.01 7.91 -11.10
C SER A 244 15.79 8.46 -11.84
N GLN A 245 15.36 9.66 -11.48
CA GLN A 245 14.21 10.29 -12.13
C GLN A 245 14.40 10.44 -13.64
N GLU A 246 15.62 10.74 -14.08
CA GLU A 246 15.98 10.89 -15.49
C GLU A 246 15.91 9.57 -16.23
N ALA A 247 16.47 8.51 -15.64
CA ALA A 247 16.44 7.16 -16.22
C ALA A 247 15.00 6.62 -16.32
N ILE A 248 14.17 6.83 -15.29
CA ILE A 248 12.75 6.45 -15.32
C ILE A 248 12.01 7.21 -16.42
N ARG A 249 12.23 8.52 -16.59
CA ARG A 249 11.60 9.29 -17.67
C ARG A 249 12.00 8.77 -19.04
N GLN A 250 13.29 8.50 -19.25
CA GLN A 250 13.80 7.96 -20.51
C GLN A 250 13.21 6.58 -20.82
N CYS A 251 13.22 5.67 -19.85
CA CYS A 251 12.62 4.34 -19.98
C CYS A 251 11.12 4.42 -20.35
N ARG A 252 10.36 5.32 -19.68
CA ARG A 252 8.93 5.53 -19.97
C ARG A 252 8.69 6.01 -21.39
N VAL A 253 9.50 6.96 -21.90
CA VAL A 253 9.39 7.44 -23.28
C VAL A 253 9.61 6.28 -24.25
N GLU A 254 10.65 5.48 -24.06
CA GLU A 254 10.94 4.34 -24.94
C GLU A 254 9.81 3.30 -24.92
N ILE A 255 9.25 2.99 -23.74
CA ILE A 255 8.10 2.07 -23.63
C ILE A 255 6.86 2.63 -24.33
N MET A 256 6.59 3.95 -24.23
CA MET A 256 5.45 4.60 -24.91
C MET A 256 5.59 4.60 -26.43
N GLU A 257 6.80 4.56 -26.97
CA GLU A 257 7.09 4.51 -28.39
C GLU A 257 7.08 3.08 -28.95
N MET A 258 7.00 2.05 -28.11
CA MET A 258 6.92 0.66 -28.55
C MET A 258 5.63 0.36 -29.32
N PRO A 259 5.69 -0.49 -30.37
CA PRO A 259 4.50 -0.94 -31.06
C PRO A 259 3.52 -1.65 -30.10
N THR A 260 2.25 -1.26 -30.13
CA THR A 260 1.21 -1.89 -29.28
C THR A 260 0.76 -3.26 -29.81
N LYS A 261 0.98 -3.54 -31.10
CA LYS A 261 0.70 -4.83 -31.74
C LYS A 261 1.99 -5.62 -31.87
N THR A 262 2.34 -6.35 -30.83
CA THR A 262 3.56 -7.15 -30.71
C THR A 262 3.28 -8.37 -29.85
N ASP A 263 4.11 -9.39 -29.91
CA ASP A 263 4.08 -10.55 -29.01
C ASP A 263 4.59 -10.20 -27.61
N SER A 264 5.26 -9.07 -27.45
CA SER A 264 5.73 -8.56 -26.17
C SER A 264 4.57 -8.07 -25.28
N LYS A 265 4.65 -8.40 -24.00
CA LYS A 265 3.70 -7.92 -22.97
C LYS A 265 4.07 -6.53 -22.42
N ILE A 266 5.24 -5.98 -22.74
CA ILE A 266 5.72 -4.68 -22.20
C ILE A 266 4.68 -3.56 -22.38
N PRO A 267 4.05 -3.37 -23.57
CA PRO A 267 3.07 -2.29 -23.73
C PRO A 267 1.85 -2.38 -22.80
N GLN A 268 1.60 -3.52 -22.18
CA GLN A 268 0.49 -3.67 -21.22
C GLN A 268 0.68 -2.83 -19.95
N VAL A 269 1.91 -2.44 -19.60
CA VAL A 269 2.18 -1.55 -18.46
C VAL A 269 1.54 -0.17 -18.62
N LEU A 270 1.28 0.25 -19.89
CA LEU A 270 0.58 1.50 -20.19
C LEU A 270 -0.89 1.51 -19.74
N ASN A 271 -1.47 0.35 -19.44
CA ASN A 271 -2.80 0.24 -18.85
C ASN A 271 -2.83 0.54 -17.34
N SER A 272 -1.67 0.59 -16.69
CA SER A 272 -1.58 0.94 -15.26
C SER A 272 -1.48 2.45 -15.08
N ASN A 273 -2.33 3.01 -14.22
CA ASN A 273 -2.22 4.42 -13.81
C ASN A 273 -0.87 4.71 -13.14
N ASP A 274 -0.26 3.73 -12.51
CA ASP A 274 1.02 3.85 -11.81
C ASP A 274 2.19 4.11 -12.77
N PHE A 275 2.05 3.76 -14.04
CA PHE A 275 3.07 4.05 -15.05
C PHE A 275 3.27 5.57 -15.28
N TYR A 276 2.24 6.40 -15.07
CA TYR A 276 2.24 7.80 -15.52
C TYR A 276 2.81 8.81 -14.53
N SER A 277 3.03 8.47 -13.27
CA SER A 277 3.78 9.32 -12.34
C SER A 277 5.16 8.72 -12.03
N LEU A 278 6.13 9.57 -11.65
CA LEU A 278 7.49 9.06 -11.38
C LEU A 278 7.56 8.19 -10.14
N SER A 279 6.88 8.59 -9.06
CA SER A 279 6.89 7.84 -7.80
C SER A 279 6.20 6.50 -7.93
N THR A 280 5.01 6.46 -8.57
CA THR A 280 4.25 5.22 -8.76
C THR A 280 4.90 4.30 -9.80
N CYS A 281 5.51 4.86 -10.85
CA CYS A 281 6.27 4.09 -11.83
C CYS A 281 7.55 3.48 -11.22
N ARG A 282 8.22 4.22 -10.31
CA ARG A 282 9.36 3.68 -9.57
C ARG A 282 8.94 2.48 -8.73
N ASP A 283 7.82 2.56 -8.04
CA ASP A 283 7.26 1.45 -7.27
C ASP A 283 6.89 0.26 -8.16
N LEU A 284 6.19 0.52 -9.27
CA LEU A 284 5.71 -0.50 -10.20
C LEU A 284 6.84 -1.30 -10.88
N LEU A 285 7.88 -0.60 -11.39
CA LEU A 285 8.87 -1.17 -12.32
C LEU A 285 10.30 -1.20 -11.77
N PHE A 286 10.66 -0.32 -10.85
CA PHE A 286 12.03 -0.13 -10.35
C PHE A 286 12.18 -0.47 -8.87
N HIS A 287 11.20 -1.18 -8.29
CA HIS A 287 11.27 -1.60 -6.89
C HIS A 287 12.48 -2.52 -6.67
N VAL A 288 13.20 -2.31 -5.55
CA VAL A 288 14.46 -3.02 -5.23
C VAL A 288 14.24 -4.53 -5.06
N GLN A 289 13.10 -4.96 -4.52
CA GLN A 289 12.77 -6.36 -4.25
C GLN A 289 11.30 -6.64 -4.58
N GLU A 290 11.02 -7.72 -5.31
CA GLU A 290 9.67 -8.17 -5.61
C GLU A 290 9.62 -9.70 -5.74
N HIS A 291 8.83 -10.34 -4.90
CA HIS A 291 8.41 -11.72 -5.04
C HIS A 291 7.01 -11.78 -5.65
N ARG A 292 6.72 -12.86 -6.36
CA ARG A 292 5.40 -13.16 -6.91
C ARG A 292 5.03 -14.57 -6.49
N PHE A 293 3.75 -14.81 -6.37
CA PHE A 293 3.23 -16.07 -5.84
C PHE A 293 2.21 -16.68 -6.79
N THR A 294 2.27 -17.98 -6.94
CA THR A 294 1.18 -18.79 -7.47
C THR A 294 0.24 -19.20 -6.34
N LEU A 295 -1.02 -19.53 -6.65
CA LEU A 295 -1.95 -20.01 -5.63
C LEU A 295 -1.52 -21.34 -4.98
N PRO A 296 -0.85 -22.31 -5.66
CA PRO A 296 -0.25 -23.47 -4.99
C PRO A 296 0.83 -23.12 -3.96
N GLU A 297 1.69 -22.11 -4.24
CA GLU A 297 2.68 -21.65 -3.27
C GLU A 297 2.01 -21.01 -2.04
N ILE A 298 0.95 -20.20 -2.27
CA ILE A 298 0.14 -19.65 -1.18
C ILE A 298 -0.51 -20.76 -0.35
N GLU A 299 -1.04 -21.81 -0.98
CA GLU A 299 -1.62 -22.95 -0.27
C GLU A 299 -0.59 -23.64 0.63
N THR A 300 0.63 -23.81 0.14
CA THR A 300 1.74 -24.38 0.90
C THR A 300 2.10 -23.50 2.09
N ALA A 301 2.26 -22.19 1.87
CA ALA A 301 2.56 -21.23 2.92
C ALA A 301 1.47 -21.22 4.03
N LEU A 302 0.19 -21.25 3.65
CA LEU A 302 -0.90 -21.31 4.63
C LEU A 302 -0.85 -22.58 5.48
N LYS A 303 -0.53 -23.75 4.89
CA LYS A 303 -0.37 -25.01 5.63
C LYS A 303 0.81 -24.95 6.61
N GLU A 304 1.95 -24.41 6.20
CA GLU A 304 3.13 -24.25 7.06
C GLU A 304 2.86 -23.29 8.22
N LEU A 305 2.10 -22.23 7.99
CA LEU A 305 1.75 -21.22 8.98
C LEU A 305 0.54 -21.60 9.86
N GLY A 306 -0.09 -22.75 9.62
CA GLY A 306 -1.30 -23.17 10.35
C GLY A 306 -2.54 -22.33 10.09
N LEU A 307 -2.61 -21.69 8.92
CA LEU A 307 -3.71 -20.84 8.50
C LEU A 307 -4.68 -21.59 7.58
N VAL A 308 -5.93 -21.12 7.57
CA VAL A 308 -6.99 -21.65 6.69
C VAL A 308 -7.45 -20.55 5.75
N PHE A 309 -7.48 -20.85 4.45
CA PHE A 309 -8.03 -19.93 3.46
C PHE A 309 -9.55 -19.85 3.57
N ILE A 310 -10.07 -18.64 3.73
CA ILE A 310 -11.50 -18.39 3.92
C ILE A 310 -12.14 -17.66 2.73
N GLY A 311 -11.35 -17.15 1.79
CA GLY A 311 -11.84 -16.50 0.57
C GLY A 311 -10.98 -15.32 0.14
N PHE A 312 -11.31 -14.79 -1.04
CA PHE A 312 -10.73 -13.55 -1.57
C PHE A 312 -11.66 -12.36 -1.35
N GLU A 313 -11.09 -11.20 -1.08
CA GLU A 313 -11.75 -9.91 -1.18
C GLU A 313 -11.46 -9.31 -2.56
N PHE A 314 -12.48 -9.20 -3.41
CA PHE A 314 -12.37 -8.57 -4.72
C PHE A 314 -13.11 -7.22 -4.72
N PRO A 315 -12.53 -6.16 -5.31
CA PRO A 315 -13.23 -4.90 -5.50
C PRO A 315 -14.41 -5.03 -6.48
N ASP A 316 -14.32 -5.97 -7.44
CA ASP A 316 -15.37 -6.27 -8.41
C ASP A 316 -16.02 -7.63 -8.13
N HIS A 317 -17.31 -7.59 -7.77
CA HIS A 317 -18.12 -8.80 -7.55
C HIS A 317 -18.32 -9.65 -8.82
N GLN A 318 -18.07 -9.14 -10.01
CA GLN A 318 -18.21 -9.91 -11.26
C GLN A 318 -17.24 -11.09 -11.30
N VAL A 319 -16.04 -10.95 -10.75
CA VAL A 319 -15.05 -12.03 -10.66
C VAL A 319 -15.62 -13.21 -9.84
N ILE A 320 -16.17 -12.92 -8.65
CA ILE A 320 -16.78 -13.94 -7.78
C ILE A 320 -17.99 -14.59 -8.47
N ASN A 321 -18.82 -13.81 -9.16
CA ASN A 321 -20.00 -14.35 -9.86
C ASN A 321 -19.57 -15.29 -10.97
N LYS A 322 -18.61 -14.89 -11.81
CA LYS A 322 -18.08 -15.75 -12.87
C LYS A 322 -17.45 -17.04 -12.34
N PHE A 323 -16.69 -16.94 -11.24
CA PHE A 323 -16.15 -18.13 -10.57
C PHE A 323 -17.25 -19.07 -10.10
N LYS A 324 -18.33 -18.55 -9.50
CA LYS A 324 -19.48 -19.35 -9.02
C LYS A 324 -20.28 -20.02 -10.13
N GLU A 325 -20.39 -19.37 -11.30
CA GLU A 325 -21.03 -19.98 -12.47
C GLU A 325 -20.30 -21.26 -12.89
N LEU A 326 -18.96 -21.24 -12.84
CA LEU A 326 -18.12 -22.40 -13.18
C LEU A 326 -18.02 -23.40 -12.02
N ASN A 327 -18.14 -22.95 -10.77
CA ASN A 327 -17.94 -23.73 -9.56
C ASN A 327 -19.09 -23.50 -8.57
N PRO A 328 -20.30 -24.09 -8.81
CA PRO A 328 -21.53 -23.73 -8.09
C PRO A 328 -21.59 -24.18 -6.62
N LYS A 329 -20.69 -25.06 -6.18
CA LYS A 329 -20.65 -25.50 -4.78
C LYS A 329 -20.12 -24.38 -3.88
N LYS A 330 -20.75 -24.18 -2.70
CA LYS A 330 -20.33 -23.15 -1.73
C LYS A 330 -18.88 -23.33 -1.30
N GLU A 331 -18.44 -24.57 -1.11
CA GLU A 331 -17.07 -24.94 -0.71
C GLU A 331 -16.00 -24.53 -1.72
N SER A 332 -16.37 -24.35 -2.99
CA SER A 332 -15.45 -23.97 -4.05
C SER A 332 -14.78 -22.61 -3.77
N LEU A 333 -15.47 -21.71 -3.10
CA LEU A 333 -14.93 -20.37 -2.76
C LEU A 333 -13.69 -20.42 -1.84
N THR A 334 -13.52 -21.51 -1.10
CA THR A 334 -12.37 -21.73 -0.21
C THR A 334 -11.38 -22.75 -0.77
N SER A 335 -11.46 -23.07 -2.06
CA SER A 335 -10.57 -24.01 -2.75
C SER A 335 -9.54 -23.27 -3.59
N LEU A 336 -8.32 -23.09 -3.09
CA LEU A 336 -7.23 -22.49 -3.86
C LEU A 336 -6.92 -23.24 -5.18
N PRO A 337 -6.98 -24.59 -5.26
CA PRO A 337 -6.82 -25.29 -6.54
C PRO A 337 -7.84 -24.89 -7.59
N LEU A 338 -9.13 -24.68 -7.21
CA LEU A 338 -10.15 -24.24 -8.16
C LEU A 338 -9.94 -22.78 -8.60
N TRP A 339 -9.51 -21.93 -7.68
CA TRP A 339 -9.13 -20.56 -8.01
C TRP A 339 -7.91 -20.50 -8.92
N HIS A 340 -6.94 -21.41 -8.73
CA HIS A 340 -5.79 -21.51 -9.62
C HIS A 340 -6.19 -21.90 -11.05
N GLN A 341 -7.07 -22.89 -11.19
CA GLN A 341 -7.62 -23.25 -12.50
C GLN A 341 -8.41 -22.11 -13.16
N PHE A 342 -9.07 -21.28 -12.36
CA PHE A 342 -9.83 -20.12 -12.84
C PHE A 342 -8.92 -18.96 -13.27
N GLU A 343 -7.76 -18.80 -12.64
CA GLU A 343 -6.76 -17.77 -12.97
C GLU A 343 -6.03 -18.08 -14.29
N LEU A 344 -5.77 -19.36 -14.61
CA LEU A 344 -5.15 -19.84 -15.85
C LEU A 344 -6.06 -19.65 -17.06
#